data_0690030230fd2bddb4444ab21862d23d
#
_entry.id   0690030230fd2bddb4444ab21862d23d
#
_cell.length_a   1.000
_cell.length_b   1.000
_cell.length_c   1.000
_cell.angle_alpha   90.00
_cell.angle_beta   90.00
_cell.angle_gamma   90.00
#
_symmetry.space_group_name_H-M   'P 1'
#
loop_
_entity.id
_entity.type
_entity.pdbx_description
1 polymer ?
#
loop_
_entity_poly.entity_id
_entity_poly.type
_entity_poly.pdbx_seq_one_letter_code
_entity_poly.pdbx_strand_id
1 'polypeptide(L)'
;MPDSAFKAAGYDWRLFVSPRVIEQNLAASVKRAGATRAFVICSPSINQRTNTVQRIQSALGDAFAGVYDGIAKDSTFASVQAAKLAAEDAGADLLIAVGGGSVLVAVRAVAIFMGESGDPFDLMTQYPEGKPAYSPRLNAPKPPIINIPATPTSAMNRAGTGLKNPDIAGRMEYFDPKTRPQAILLDDEVLLGAPMEVIRSTATTVFSSTLAGMAQTGLNPLVEGNRDQAFKVTHRAYIGLMHGLDDPNRRRDLALAAFLQNRAEDDGKGRFAGGVFAGDYAISTALHVIYPHIGQGESTSVVHAPAIRVADAIPEDQARQVASALGLWSDGMEAKDAAQAVADRLEAIYTEIGMPTRLRQLEVPKGDLHQVAT
;
A
#
# COMPACT_ATOMS: atom_id res chain seq x y z
N MET A 1 9.95 0.24 30.12
CA MET A 1 10.77 0.57 28.92
C MET A 1 11.07 -0.74 28.23
N PRO A 2 11.04 -0.82 26.91
CA PRO A 2 11.45 -2.06 26.24
C PRO A 2 12.93 -2.32 26.54
N ASP A 3 13.20 -3.47 27.15
CA ASP A 3 14.57 -3.92 27.46
C ASP A 3 15.33 -4.43 26.23
N SER A 4 14.78 -4.28 25.04
CA SER A 4 15.38 -4.81 23.81
C SER A 4 16.05 -3.70 22.99
N ALA A 5 17.32 -3.92 22.66
CA ALA A 5 18.00 -3.12 21.65
C ALA A 5 17.24 -3.20 20.30
N PHE A 6 17.09 -2.09 19.63
CA PHE A 6 16.49 -2.03 18.30
C PHE A 6 17.43 -1.37 17.30
N LYS A 7 17.19 -1.61 16.02
CA LYS A 7 17.90 -1.00 14.91
C LYS A 7 16.91 -0.25 14.03
N ALA A 8 17.08 1.05 13.90
CA ALA A 8 16.42 1.87 12.90
C ALA A 8 17.35 2.08 11.70
N ALA A 9 16.76 2.28 10.51
CA ALA A 9 17.49 2.55 9.28
C ALA A 9 16.82 3.69 8.50
N GLY A 10 17.61 4.67 8.10
CA GLY A 10 17.18 5.71 7.17
C GLY A 10 17.45 5.28 5.72
N TYR A 11 16.55 5.66 4.82
CA TYR A 11 16.74 5.53 3.37
C TYR A 11 16.80 6.92 2.75
N ASP A 12 17.57 7.08 1.69
CA ASP A 12 17.69 8.36 0.98
C ASP A 12 16.46 8.55 0.06
N TRP A 13 15.37 9.01 0.66
CA TRP A 13 14.15 9.39 -0.04
C TRP A 13 13.80 10.85 0.23
N ARG A 14 13.01 11.44 -0.67
CA ARG A 14 12.42 12.77 -0.48
C ARG A 14 10.92 12.69 -0.71
N LEU A 15 10.16 13.32 0.17
CA LEU A 15 8.72 13.47 0.04
C LEU A 15 8.38 14.93 -0.24
N PHE A 16 7.75 15.18 -1.37
CA PHE A 16 7.27 16.50 -1.75
C PHE A 16 5.74 16.50 -1.78
N VAL A 17 5.14 17.51 -1.19
CA VAL A 17 3.69 17.64 -1.05
C VAL A 17 3.29 19.07 -1.38
N SER A 18 2.63 19.29 -2.50
CA SER A 18 2.09 20.59 -2.88
C SER A 18 1.07 20.46 -4.00
N PRO A 19 0.26 21.51 -4.28
CA PRO A 19 -0.73 21.47 -5.36
C PRO A 19 -0.13 21.22 -6.75
N ARG A 20 1.11 21.62 -7.00
CA ARG A 20 1.79 21.50 -8.29
C ARG A 20 3.20 20.94 -8.14
N VAL A 21 3.31 19.85 -7.39
CA VAL A 21 4.61 19.28 -7.05
C VAL A 21 5.35 18.70 -8.26
N ILE A 22 4.65 18.26 -9.29
CA ILE A 22 5.25 17.77 -10.55
C ILE A 22 6.10 18.89 -11.17
N GLU A 23 5.52 20.04 -11.42
CA GLU A 23 6.20 21.17 -12.07
C GLU A 23 7.33 21.74 -11.19
N GLN A 24 7.15 21.70 -9.88
CA GLN A 24 8.10 22.31 -8.93
C GLN A 24 9.31 21.43 -8.62
N ASN A 25 9.14 20.09 -8.59
CA ASN A 25 10.12 19.20 -7.99
C ASN A 25 10.58 18.04 -8.88
N LEU A 26 9.85 17.68 -9.96
CA LEU A 26 10.14 16.47 -10.72
C LEU A 26 11.50 16.56 -11.44
N ALA A 27 11.74 17.62 -12.20
CA ALA A 27 13.00 17.80 -12.95
C ALA A 27 14.22 17.81 -12.01
N ALA A 28 14.11 18.50 -10.86
CA ALA A 28 15.17 18.51 -9.85
C ALA A 28 15.40 17.13 -9.22
N SER A 29 14.34 16.33 -9.07
CA SER A 29 14.43 14.97 -8.54
C SER A 29 15.12 14.01 -9.53
N VAL A 30 14.79 14.10 -10.83
CA VAL A 30 15.45 13.33 -11.90
C VAL A 30 16.95 13.70 -11.97
N LYS A 31 17.27 14.99 -11.99
CA LYS A 31 18.67 15.46 -11.98
C LYS A 31 19.44 14.96 -10.73
N ARG A 32 18.82 14.99 -9.55
CA ARG A 32 19.43 14.49 -8.30
C ARG A 32 19.71 12.99 -8.36
N ALA A 33 18.85 12.21 -9.01
CA ALA A 33 19.06 10.80 -9.24
C ALA A 33 20.20 10.49 -10.24
N GLY A 34 20.76 11.54 -10.87
CA GLY A 34 21.81 11.40 -11.89
C GLY A 34 21.29 10.90 -13.23
N ALA A 35 19.97 10.97 -13.46
CA ALA A 35 19.32 10.44 -14.64
C ALA A 35 19.09 11.52 -15.70
N THR A 36 19.03 11.07 -16.95
CA THR A 36 18.84 11.91 -18.15
C THR A 36 17.71 11.42 -19.03
N ARG A 37 17.22 10.20 -18.82
CA ARG A 37 16.17 9.55 -19.62
C ARG A 37 15.11 8.93 -18.72
N ALA A 38 14.18 9.77 -18.25
CA ALA A 38 13.12 9.36 -17.35
C ALA A 38 11.91 8.80 -18.14
N PHE A 39 11.53 7.56 -17.86
CA PHE A 39 10.44 6.85 -18.51
C PHE A 39 9.23 6.70 -17.59
N VAL A 40 8.06 7.11 -18.06
CA VAL A 40 6.80 7.04 -17.29
C VAL A 40 6.15 5.68 -17.47
N ILE A 41 5.75 5.07 -16.36
CA ILE A 41 4.92 3.87 -16.34
C ILE A 41 3.65 4.18 -15.55
N CYS A 42 2.48 3.99 -16.18
CA CYS A 42 1.21 4.32 -15.56
C CYS A 42 0.09 3.35 -15.93
N SER A 43 -1.11 3.57 -15.39
CA SER A 43 -2.33 2.89 -15.83
C SER A 43 -2.94 3.62 -17.04
N PRO A 44 -3.73 2.93 -17.88
CA PRO A 44 -4.42 3.56 -19.02
C PRO A 44 -5.24 4.79 -18.60
N SER A 45 -5.92 4.74 -17.45
CA SER A 45 -6.76 5.83 -16.97
C SER A 45 -5.97 7.12 -16.69
N ILE A 46 -4.73 7.03 -16.22
CA ILE A 46 -3.87 8.20 -15.98
C ILE A 46 -3.54 8.90 -17.30
N ASN A 47 -3.12 8.14 -18.32
CA ASN A 47 -2.73 8.71 -19.61
C ASN A 47 -3.92 9.21 -20.43
N GLN A 48 -5.03 8.44 -20.42
CA GLN A 48 -6.17 8.70 -21.30
C GLN A 48 -7.21 9.67 -20.73
N ARG A 49 -7.30 9.80 -19.40
CA ARG A 49 -8.36 10.57 -18.73
C ARG A 49 -7.86 11.77 -17.93
N THR A 50 -6.54 11.97 -17.84
CA THR A 50 -5.93 13.09 -17.13
C THR A 50 -4.85 13.76 -17.95
N ASN A 51 -4.44 14.95 -17.56
CA ASN A 51 -3.30 15.67 -18.18
C ASN A 51 -1.97 15.35 -17.49
N THR A 52 -1.92 14.36 -16.61
CA THR A 52 -0.75 14.10 -15.75
C THR A 52 0.50 13.78 -16.56
N VAL A 53 0.39 12.93 -17.59
CA VAL A 53 1.54 12.59 -18.46
C VAL A 53 2.05 13.81 -19.21
N GLN A 54 1.16 14.65 -19.73
CA GLN A 54 1.52 15.90 -20.42
C GLN A 54 2.23 16.88 -19.46
N ARG A 55 1.78 17.00 -18.21
CA ARG A 55 2.44 17.80 -17.17
C ARG A 55 3.84 17.29 -16.87
N ILE A 56 4.01 15.98 -16.76
CA ILE A 56 5.31 15.32 -16.56
C ILE A 56 6.23 15.59 -17.74
N GLN A 57 5.74 15.38 -18.97
CA GLN A 57 6.50 15.66 -20.20
C GLN A 57 6.95 17.11 -20.26
N SER A 58 6.05 18.05 -19.97
CA SER A 58 6.38 19.48 -19.94
C SER A 58 7.41 19.83 -18.88
N ALA A 59 7.35 19.21 -17.70
CA ALA A 59 8.28 19.44 -16.60
C ALA A 59 9.69 18.87 -16.87
N LEU A 60 9.79 17.79 -17.64
CA LEU A 60 11.04 17.10 -17.91
C LEU A 60 11.74 17.58 -19.20
N GLY A 61 10.98 18.10 -20.18
CA GLY A 61 11.55 18.47 -21.48
C GLY A 61 12.32 17.30 -22.12
N ASP A 62 13.56 17.53 -22.50
CA ASP A 62 14.43 16.54 -23.17
C ASP A 62 14.73 15.28 -22.31
N ALA A 63 14.56 15.35 -21.00
CA ALA A 63 14.74 14.21 -20.13
C ALA A 63 13.55 13.23 -20.16
N PHE A 64 12.43 13.58 -20.80
CA PHE A 64 11.29 12.68 -20.98
C PHE A 64 11.59 11.63 -22.07
N ALA A 65 11.77 10.37 -21.66
CA ALA A 65 12.12 9.28 -22.58
C ALA A 65 10.91 8.58 -23.21
N GLY A 66 9.71 8.75 -22.64
CA GLY A 66 8.50 8.13 -23.15
C GLY A 66 7.55 7.67 -22.04
N VAL A 67 6.48 6.98 -22.44
CA VAL A 67 5.44 6.48 -21.55
C VAL A 67 4.96 5.09 -21.96
N TYR A 68 4.71 4.24 -20.96
CA TYR A 68 3.97 3.00 -21.09
C TYR A 68 2.74 3.05 -20.16
N ASP A 69 1.55 2.93 -20.70
CA ASP A 69 0.27 3.06 -19.98
C ASP A 69 -0.51 1.74 -19.86
N GLY A 70 0.15 0.61 -20.15
CA GLY A 70 -0.48 -0.71 -20.19
C GLY A 70 -0.45 -1.51 -18.89
N ILE A 71 -0.17 -0.91 -17.71
CA ILE A 71 -0.16 -1.66 -16.46
C ILE A 71 -1.58 -2.09 -16.09
N ALA A 72 -1.77 -3.41 -16.03
CA ALA A 72 -3.04 -4.03 -15.65
C ALA A 72 -3.29 -3.97 -14.13
N LYS A 73 -4.57 -4.08 -13.73
CA LYS A 73 -4.96 -4.29 -12.32
C LYS A 73 -4.18 -5.48 -11.75
N ASP A 74 -3.77 -5.39 -10.50
CA ASP A 74 -3.00 -6.42 -9.76
C ASP A 74 -1.59 -6.68 -10.30
N SER A 75 -1.04 -5.76 -11.10
CA SER A 75 0.36 -5.82 -11.58
C SER A 75 0.67 -7.17 -12.26
N THR A 76 0.01 -7.48 -13.36
CA THR A 76 0.22 -8.78 -14.03
C THR A 76 1.64 -8.91 -14.56
N PHE A 77 2.21 -10.13 -14.50
CA PHE A 77 3.56 -10.43 -15.01
C PHE A 77 3.70 -10.01 -16.48
N ALA A 78 2.70 -10.30 -17.31
CA ALA A 78 2.72 -9.92 -18.73
C ALA A 78 2.79 -8.39 -18.93
N SER A 79 2.01 -7.59 -18.16
CA SER A 79 2.07 -6.12 -18.28
C SER A 79 3.40 -5.54 -17.77
N VAL A 80 4.03 -6.18 -16.79
CA VAL A 80 5.35 -5.79 -16.29
C VAL A 80 6.44 -6.09 -17.32
N GLN A 81 6.40 -7.25 -17.97
CA GLN A 81 7.36 -7.58 -19.05
C GLN A 81 7.24 -6.61 -20.23
N ALA A 82 6.02 -6.27 -20.65
CA ALA A 82 5.81 -5.29 -21.70
C ALA A 82 6.32 -3.89 -21.31
N ALA A 83 6.10 -3.47 -20.06
CA ALA A 83 6.63 -2.21 -19.54
C ALA A 83 8.16 -2.19 -19.49
N LYS A 84 8.78 -3.33 -19.11
CA LYS A 84 10.25 -3.50 -19.13
C LYS A 84 10.80 -3.27 -20.52
N LEU A 85 10.27 -3.99 -21.53
CA LEU A 85 10.73 -3.87 -22.91
C LEU A 85 10.59 -2.44 -23.44
N ALA A 86 9.45 -1.78 -23.18
CA ALA A 86 9.24 -0.40 -23.58
C ALA A 86 10.22 0.59 -22.92
N ALA A 87 10.57 0.37 -21.65
CA ALA A 87 11.55 1.19 -20.96
C ALA A 87 12.98 0.98 -21.48
N GLU A 88 13.34 -0.27 -21.79
CA GLU A 88 14.64 -0.62 -22.38
C GLU A 88 14.79 -0.04 -23.80
N ASP A 89 13.77 -0.18 -24.65
CA ASP A 89 13.75 0.38 -26.00
C ASP A 89 13.87 1.91 -25.99
N ALA A 90 13.29 2.56 -24.99
CA ALA A 90 13.43 4.00 -24.75
C ALA A 90 14.79 4.39 -24.18
N GLY A 91 15.67 3.45 -23.83
CA GLY A 91 16.95 3.71 -23.17
C GLY A 91 16.78 4.38 -21.81
N ALA A 92 15.76 4.01 -21.05
CA ALA A 92 15.44 4.61 -19.76
C ALA A 92 16.53 4.34 -18.72
N ASP A 93 16.95 5.40 -18.02
CA ASP A 93 17.88 5.34 -16.89
C ASP A 93 17.20 5.68 -15.54
N LEU A 94 15.90 6.06 -15.58
CA LEU A 94 15.04 6.29 -14.41
C LEU A 94 13.59 5.95 -14.74
N LEU A 95 12.86 5.40 -13.78
CA LEU A 95 11.45 5.06 -13.90
C LEU A 95 10.58 5.99 -13.05
N ILE A 96 9.50 6.51 -13.64
CA ILE A 96 8.48 7.30 -12.94
C ILE A 96 7.19 6.49 -12.89
N ALA A 97 6.80 6.07 -11.68
CA ALA A 97 5.55 5.36 -11.45
C ALA A 97 4.41 6.33 -11.17
N VAL A 98 3.37 6.35 -12.01
CA VAL A 98 2.22 7.24 -11.85
C VAL A 98 0.92 6.45 -11.75
N GLY A 99 0.32 6.41 -10.57
CA GLY A 99 -0.95 5.69 -10.40
C GLY A 99 -1.19 5.13 -9.00
N GLY A 100 -2.07 4.15 -8.93
CA GLY A 100 -2.38 3.42 -7.70
C GLY A 100 -1.37 2.31 -7.38
N GLY A 101 -1.69 1.49 -6.38
CA GLY A 101 -0.82 0.43 -5.88
C GLY A 101 -0.29 -0.52 -6.95
N SER A 102 -1.13 -0.94 -7.91
CA SER A 102 -0.71 -1.86 -8.99
C SER A 102 0.43 -1.29 -9.84
N VAL A 103 0.39 0.01 -10.14
CA VAL A 103 1.47 0.65 -10.93
C VAL A 103 2.76 0.73 -10.11
N LEU A 104 2.67 1.18 -8.86
CA LEU A 104 3.86 1.33 -8.01
C LEU A 104 4.53 -0.03 -7.72
N VAL A 105 3.73 -1.08 -7.58
CA VAL A 105 4.20 -2.47 -7.46
C VAL A 105 4.87 -2.92 -8.75
N ALA A 106 4.24 -2.71 -9.91
CA ALA A 106 4.77 -3.09 -11.21
C ALA A 106 6.13 -2.44 -11.51
N VAL A 107 6.28 -1.14 -11.25
CA VAL A 107 7.53 -0.41 -11.54
C VAL A 107 8.72 -0.95 -10.75
N ARG A 108 8.51 -1.41 -9.51
CA ARG A 108 9.59 -2.09 -8.76
C ARG A 108 10.03 -3.39 -9.42
N ALA A 109 9.08 -4.18 -9.93
CA ALA A 109 9.42 -5.39 -10.68
C ALA A 109 10.12 -5.07 -12.02
N VAL A 110 9.65 -4.04 -12.73
CA VAL A 110 10.35 -3.54 -13.95
C VAL A 110 11.79 -3.19 -13.62
N ALA A 111 12.04 -2.44 -12.55
CA ALA A 111 13.39 -2.07 -12.14
C ALA A 111 14.25 -3.29 -11.77
N ILE A 112 13.67 -4.32 -11.14
CA ILE A 112 14.36 -5.59 -10.87
C ILE A 112 14.74 -6.27 -12.19
N PHE A 113 13.80 -6.43 -13.11
CA PHE A 113 14.01 -7.15 -14.37
C PHE A 113 14.88 -6.37 -15.38
N MET A 114 15.00 -5.06 -15.26
CA MET A 114 15.99 -4.28 -16.02
C MET A 114 17.41 -4.44 -15.46
N GLY A 115 17.54 -4.61 -14.16
CA GLY A 115 18.85 -4.71 -13.50
C GLY A 115 19.42 -6.12 -13.44
N GLU A 116 18.57 -7.11 -13.13
CA GLU A 116 19.00 -8.50 -12.96
C GLU A 116 18.90 -9.29 -14.27
N SER A 117 19.87 -10.17 -14.47
CA SER A 117 19.83 -11.19 -15.51
C SER A 117 19.35 -12.52 -14.89
N GLY A 118 18.66 -13.34 -15.66
CA GLY A 118 18.19 -14.66 -15.24
C GLY A 118 16.69 -14.85 -15.39
N ASP A 119 16.24 -16.05 -15.02
CA ASP A 119 14.82 -16.37 -15.07
C ASP A 119 14.07 -15.64 -13.96
N PRO A 120 12.97 -14.93 -14.26
CA PRO A 120 12.14 -14.30 -13.25
C PRO A 120 11.70 -15.22 -12.11
N PHE A 121 11.51 -16.51 -12.36
CA PHE A 121 11.16 -17.49 -11.33
C PHE A 121 12.30 -17.77 -10.33
N ASP A 122 13.54 -17.65 -10.77
CA ASP A 122 14.71 -17.81 -9.89
C ASP A 122 14.94 -16.54 -9.03
N LEU A 123 14.51 -15.39 -9.52
CA LEU A 123 14.64 -14.10 -8.82
C LEU A 123 13.57 -13.87 -7.75
N MET A 124 12.45 -14.61 -7.80
CA MET A 124 11.35 -14.45 -6.84
C MET A 124 11.65 -15.07 -5.48
N THR A 125 10.90 -14.68 -4.47
CA THR A 125 10.90 -15.30 -3.14
C THR A 125 10.58 -16.79 -3.28
N GLN A 126 11.39 -17.63 -2.65
CA GLN A 126 11.29 -19.09 -2.68
C GLN A 126 10.58 -19.59 -1.42
N TYR A 127 9.73 -20.60 -1.57
CA TYR A 127 8.95 -21.25 -0.53
C TYR A 127 9.26 -22.74 -0.46
N PRO A 128 10.49 -23.13 -0.06
CA PRO A 128 10.88 -24.55 -0.03
C PRO A 128 10.11 -25.31 1.06
N GLU A 129 9.67 -26.52 0.73
CA GLU A 129 8.94 -27.36 1.67
C GLU A 129 9.76 -27.60 2.96
N GLY A 130 9.11 -27.43 4.11
CA GLY A 130 9.73 -27.63 5.44
C GLY A 130 10.79 -26.61 5.84
N LYS A 131 10.99 -25.52 5.07
CA LYS A 131 11.95 -24.46 5.39
C LYS A 131 11.29 -23.09 5.36
N PRO A 132 11.85 -22.10 6.09
CA PRO A 132 11.36 -20.72 5.98
C PRO A 132 11.48 -20.17 4.55
N ALA A 133 10.51 -19.38 4.14
CA ALA A 133 10.59 -18.62 2.89
C ALA A 133 11.80 -17.68 2.89
N TYR A 134 12.43 -17.51 1.75
CA TYR A 134 13.54 -16.57 1.59
C TYR A 134 13.47 -15.85 0.24
N SER A 135 13.90 -14.59 0.23
CA SER A 135 14.08 -13.83 -1.03
C SER A 135 15.55 -13.91 -1.47
N PRO A 136 15.84 -14.29 -2.71
CA PRO A 136 17.19 -14.26 -3.25
C PRO A 136 17.82 -12.87 -3.10
N ARG A 137 19.11 -12.82 -2.86
CA ARG A 137 19.84 -11.56 -2.82
C ARG A 137 20.07 -11.06 -4.24
N LEU A 138 19.41 -9.98 -4.61
CA LEU A 138 19.57 -9.31 -5.90
C LEU A 138 20.70 -8.29 -5.81
N ASN A 139 21.77 -8.43 -6.61
CA ASN A 139 22.99 -7.66 -6.45
C ASN A 139 23.18 -6.54 -7.48
N ALA A 140 22.60 -6.67 -8.68
CA ALA A 140 22.78 -5.71 -9.74
C ALA A 140 22.22 -4.31 -9.37
N PRO A 141 22.77 -3.22 -9.93
CA PRO A 141 22.18 -1.89 -9.83
C PRO A 141 20.77 -1.88 -10.41
N LYS A 142 19.92 -0.99 -9.90
CA LYS A 142 18.56 -0.78 -10.42
C LYS A 142 18.40 0.65 -10.91
N PRO A 143 17.64 0.90 -11.99
CA PRO A 143 17.25 2.26 -12.32
C PRO A 143 16.52 2.89 -11.11
N PRO A 144 16.83 4.14 -10.74
CA PRO A 144 16.12 4.83 -9.68
C PRO A 144 14.64 5.00 -10.00
N ILE A 145 13.82 5.06 -8.94
CA ILE A 145 12.36 5.17 -9.05
C ILE A 145 11.89 6.49 -8.42
N ILE A 146 10.99 7.20 -9.12
CA ILE A 146 10.20 8.30 -8.57
C ILE A 146 8.74 7.87 -8.59
N ASN A 147 8.03 8.00 -7.44
CA ASN A 147 6.62 7.67 -7.33
C ASN A 147 5.74 8.92 -7.30
N ILE A 148 4.67 8.91 -8.11
CA ILE A 148 3.60 9.90 -8.12
C ILE A 148 2.28 9.14 -7.85
N PRO A 149 1.94 8.90 -6.57
CA PRO A 149 0.76 8.11 -6.21
C PRO A 149 -0.54 8.85 -6.55
N ALA A 150 -1.50 8.15 -7.15
CA ALA A 150 -2.85 8.66 -7.37
C ALA A 150 -3.84 8.24 -6.27
N THR A 151 -3.44 7.33 -5.38
CA THR A 151 -4.29 6.81 -4.29
C THR A 151 -3.49 6.67 -3.00
N PRO A 152 -4.14 6.65 -1.83
CA PRO A 152 -3.51 6.32 -0.57
C PRO A 152 -3.11 4.84 -0.56
N THR A 153 -1.91 4.53 -0.98
CA THR A 153 -1.42 3.16 -1.12
C THR A 153 -0.19 2.89 -0.27
N SER A 154 -0.19 1.76 0.44
CA SER A 154 0.98 1.28 1.18
C SER A 154 2.16 0.91 0.26
N ALA A 155 1.95 0.86 -1.05
CA ALA A 155 3.02 0.59 -2.01
C ALA A 155 4.00 1.75 -2.19
N MET A 156 3.66 2.99 -1.75
CA MET A 156 4.38 4.19 -2.18
C MET A 156 5.84 4.29 -1.74
N ASN A 157 6.23 3.66 -0.64
CA ASN A 157 7.60 3.73 -0.08
C ASN A 157 8.19 2.37 0.34
N ARG A 158 7.64 1.26 -0.19
CA ARG A 158 8.14 -0.10 0.06
C ARG A 158 9.11 -0.57 -1.02
N ALA A 159 9.84 -1.67 -0.72
CA ALA A 159 10.75 -2.35 -1.62
C ALA A 159 10.21 -3.69 -2.16
N GLY A 160 9.24 -4.29 -1.48
CA GLY A 160 8.62 -5.54 -1.90
C GLY A 160 7.63 -5.35 -3.05
N THR A 161 7.52 -6.33 -3.92
CA THR A 161 6.57 -6.34 -5.04
C THR A 161 6.00 -7.74 -5.23
N GLY A 162 4.74 -7.84 -5.66
CA GLY A 162 4.06 -9.11 -5.93
C GLY A 162 3.25 -8.99 -7.21
N LEU A 163 3.52 -9.87 -8.17
CA LEU A 163 2.88 -9.89 -9.48
C LEU A 163 1.86 -11.01 -9.55
N LYS A 164 0.76 -10.77 -10.25
CA LYS A 164 -0.19 -11.81 -10.62
C LYS A 164 0.28 -12.49 -11.91
N ASN A 165 0.43 -13.82 -11.85
CA ASN A 165 0.69 -14.64 -13.00
C ASN A 165 -0.31 -15.80 -13.00
N PRO A 166 -1.14 -15.98 -14.05
CA PRO A 166 -2.11 -17.07 -14.11
C PRO A 166 -1.47 -18.47 -14.17
N ASP A 167 -0.19 -18.56 -14.54
CA ASP A 167 0.51 -19.82 -14.72
C ASP A 167 1.04 -20.41 -13.40
N ILE A 168 0.90 -19.69 -12.29
CA ILE A 168 1.34 -20.16 -10.97
C ILE A 168 0.25 -19.95 -9.90
N ALA A 169 0.26 -20.80 -8.88
CA ALA A 169 -0.51 -20.57 -7.68
C ALA A 169 0.11 -19.43 -6.86
N GLY A 170 -0.71 -18.48 -6.39
CA GLY A 170 -0.25 -17.36 -5.59
C GLY A 170 0.29 -16.20 -6.42
N ARG A 171 1.30 -15.52 -5.87
CA ARG A 171 1.95 -14.34 -6.49
C ARG A 171 3.43 -14.57 -6.70
N MET A 172 3.97 -13.99 -7.77
CA MET A 172 5.42 -13.86 -7.93
C MET A 172 5.92 -12.72 -7.06
N GLU A 173 6.52 -13.03 -5.92
CA GLU A 173 6.99 -12.04 -4.96
C GLU A 173 8.48 -11.77 -5.09
N TYR A 174 8.86 -10.49 -5.08
CA TYR A 174 10.25 -10.06 -5.17
C TYR A 174 10.55 -9.04 -4.08
N PHE A 175 11.81 -9.00 -3.64
CA PHE A 175 12.27 -8.01 -2.68
C PHE A 175 13.69 -7.53 -3.01
N ASP A 176 13.82 -6.23 -3.26
CA ASP A 176 15.13 -5.57 -3.38
C ASP A 176 15.06 -4.15 -2.78
N PRO A 177 15.80 -3.86 -1.70
CA PRO A 177 15.82 -2.52 -1.10
C PRO A 177 16.17 -1.39 -2.07
N LYS A 178 16.92 -1.68 -3.15
CA LYS A 178 17.29 -0.72 -4.19
C LYS A 178 16.11 -0.22 -5.02
N THR A 179 14.94 -0.89 -4.95
CA THR A 179 13.72 -0.46 -5.63
C THR A 179 12.85 0.50 -4.81
N ARG A 180 13.30 0.90 -3.61
CA ARG A 180 12.64 1.99 -2.88
C ARG A 180 12.74 3.29 -3.67
N PRO A 181 11.66 4.09 -3.74
CA PRO A 181 11.70 5.34 -4.50
C PRO A 181 12.65 6.35 -3.87
N GLN A 182 13.42 7.04 -4.69
CA GLN A 182 14.28 8.15 -4.26
C GLN A 182 13.49 9.44 -4.03
N ALA A 183 12.34 9.58 -4.71
CA ALA A 183 11.40 10.67 -4.47
C ALA A 183 9.95 10.19 -4.57
N ILE A 184 9.09 10.81 -3.76
CA ILE A 184 7.64 10.62 -3.77
C ILE A 184 7.02 12.00 -3.90
N LEU A 185 6.16 12.19 -4.89
CA LEU A 185 5.51 13.45 -5.19
C LEU A 185 4.00 13.29 -4.98
N LEU A 186 3.45 13.91 -3.93
CA LEU A 186 2.01 13.95 -3.67
C LEU A 186 1.44 15.21 -4.33
N ASP A 187 0.92 15.04 -5.54
CA ASP A 187 0.34 16.09 -6.37
C ASP A 187 -1.19 16.10 -6.21
N ASP A 188 -1.76 17.27 -5.95
CA ASP A 188 -3.20 17.39 -5.67
C ASP A 188 -4.07 16.96 -6.85
N GLU A 189 -3.74 17.37 -8.07
CA GLU A 189 -4.53 17.03 -9.26
C GLU A 189 -4.50 15.50 -9.51
N VAL A 190 -3.34 14.88 -9.29
CA VAL A 190 -3.19 13.43 -9.42
C VAL A 190 -4.00 12.69 -8.34
N LEU A 191 -3.94 13.17 -7.10
CA LEU A 191 -4.71 12.59 -5.98
C LEU A 191 -6.22 12.78 -6.16
N LEU A 192 -6.67 13.93 -6.66
CA LEU A 192 -8.08 14.23 -6.92
C LEU A 192 -8.62 13.49 -8.15
N GLY A 193 -7.76 13.12 -9.09
CA GLY A 193 -8.12 12.41 -10.32
C GLY A 193 -8.58 10.96 -10.11
N ALA A 194 -8.33 10.37 -8.94
CA ALA A 194 -8.75 8.99 -8.66
C ALA A 194 -10.25 8.92 -8.31
N PRO A 195 -11.00 7.95 -8.89
CA PRO A 195 -12.41 7.76 -8.60
C PRO A 195 -12.68 7.48 -7.11
N MET A 196 -13.85 7.92 -6.63
CA MET A 196 -14.29 7.77 -5.25
C MET A 196 -14.20 6.33 -4.73
N GLU A 197 -14.67 5.37 -5.50
CA GLU A 197 -14.67 3.95 -5.15
C GLU A 197 -13.25 3.46 -4.85
N VAL A 198 -12.29 3.82 -5.72
CA VAL A 198 -10.88 3.46 -5.55
C VAL A 198 -10.29 4.10 -4.29
N ILE A 199 -10.66 5.34 -3.99
CA ILE A 199 -10.19 6.03 -2.77
C ILE A 199 -10.78 5.37 -1.53
N ARG A 200 -12.08 5.08 -1.50
CA ARG A 200 -12.71 4.39 -0.36
C ARG A 200 -12.03 3.05 -0.11
N SER A 201 -11.88 2.25 -1.16
CA SER A 201 -11.24 0.93 -1.09
C SER A 201 -9.81 1.03 -0.54
N THR A 202 -8.96 1.86 -1.15
CA THR A 202 -7.56 1.99 -0.72
C THR A 202 -7.41 2.64 0.65
N ALA A 203 -8.23 3.62 0.99
CA ALA A 203 -8.24 4.25 2.31
C ALA A 203 -8.71 3.27 3.41
N THR A 204 -9.64 2.36 3.09
CA THR A 204 -10.08 1.30 4.01
C THR A 204 -8.92 0.38 4.42
N THR A 205 -8.07 -0.01 3.48
CA THR A 205 -6.89 -0.83 3.81
C THR A 205 -5.89 -0.08 4.69
N VAL A 206 -5.70 1.22 4.47
CA VAL A 206 -4.82 2.05 5.30
C VAL A 206 -5.41 2.22 6.70
N PHE A 207 -6.73 2.46 6.81
CA PHE A 207 -7.42 2.60 8.08
C PHE A 207 -7.37 1.30 8.89
N SER A 208 -7.72 0.16 8.31
CA SER A 208 -7.63 -1.14 8.96
C SER A 208 -6.21 -1.43 9.47
N SER A 209 -5.20 -1.26 8.61
CA SER A 209 -3.80 -1.47 8.97
C SER A 209 -3.31 -0.57 10.10
N THR A 210 -3.67 0.71 10.09
CA THR A 210 -3.23 1.65 11.14
C THR A 210 -3.95 1.41 12.45
N LEU A 211 -5.23 1.01 12.41
CA LEU A 211 -5.98 0.60 13.60
C LEU A 211 -5.40 -0.68 14.21
N ALA A 212 -5.15 -1.71 13.39
CA ALA A 212 -4.50 -2.94 13.84
C ALA A 212 -3.10 -2.65 14.45
N GLY A 213 -2.40 -1.65 13.92
CA GLY A 213 -1.15 -1.15 14.48
C GLY A 213 -1.28 -0.68 15.91
N MET A 214 -2.41 -0.11 16.31
CA MET A 214 -2.66 0.34 17.68
C MET A 214 -2.66 -0.80 18.70
N ALA A 215 -2.97 -2.03 18.28
CA ALA A 215 -2.90 -3.21 19.16
C ALA A 215 -1.47 -3.64 19.54
N GLN A 216 -0.44 -3.05 18.93
CA GLN A 216 0.95 -3.44 19.18
C GLN A 216 1.46 -2.84 20.49
N THR A 217 2.06 -3.68 21.32
CA THR A 217 2.65 -3.32 22.61
C THR A 217 4.16 -3.54 22.62
N GLY A 218 4.87 -2.99 23.59
CA GLY A 218 6.32 -3.17 23.73
C GLY A 218 7.16 -2.57 22.60
N LEU A 219 6.64 -1.54 21.94
CA LEU A 219 7.31 -0.87 20.83
C LEU A 219 8.44 0.05 21.33
N ASN A 220 9.47 0.26 20.49
CA ASN A 220 10.42 1.31 20.74
C ASN A 220 9.78 2.71 20.49
N PRO A 221 10.31 3.78 21.08
CA PRO A 221 9.69 5.12 21.02
C PRO A 221 9.49 5.68 19.60
N LEU A 222 10.35 5.31 18.63
CA LEU A 222 10.21 5.77 17.24
C LEU A 222 8.99 5.14 16.59
N VAL A 223 8.84 3.83 16.75
CA VAL A 223 7.69 3.08 16.22
C VAL A 223 6.41 3.50 16.90
N GLU A 224 6.41 3.69 18.23
CA GLU A 224 5.25 4.11 19.01
C GLU A 224 4.74 5.48 18.55
N GLY A 225 5.61 6.49 18.51
CA GLY A 225 5.23 7.84 18.07
C GLY A 225 4.74 7.87 16.62
N ASN A 226 5.40 7.10 15.71
CA ASN A 226 4.97 7.01 14.33
C ASN A 226 3.60 6.30 14.19
N ARG A 227 3.37 5.20 14.94
CA ARG A 227 2.10 4.48 14.99
C ARG A 227 0.95 5.41 15.39
N ASP A 228 1.11 6.11 16.49
CA ASP A 228 0.08 6.99 17.03
C ASP A 228 -0.26 8.13 16.06
N GLN A 229 0.76 8.73 15.44
CA GLN A 229 0.56 9.77 14.43
C GLN A 229 -0.08 9.23 13.16
N ALA A 230 0.35 8.06 12.69
CA ALA A 230 -0.23 7.41 11.51
C ALA A 230 -1.73 7.15 11.72
N PHE A 231 -2.11 6.56 12.86
CA PHE A 231 -3.52 6.33 13.17
C PHE A 231 -4.32 7.63 13.30
N LYS A 232 -3.81 8.62 14.00
CA LYS A 232 -4.48 9.92 14.19
C LYS A 232 -4.79 10.60 12.85
N VAL A 233 -3.80 10.62 11.92
CA VAL A 233 -3.99 11.20 10.59
C VAL A 233 -4.98 10.37 9.78
N THR A 234 -4.82 9.04 9.80
CA THR A 234 -5.73 8.13 9.07
C THR A 234 -7.16 8.26 9.54
N HIS A 235 -7.40 8.17 10.85
CA HIS A 235 -8.74 8.21 11.44
C HIS A 235 -9.46 9.52 11.05
N ARG A 236 -8.80 10.66 11.25
CA ARG A 236 -9.36 11.98 10.87
C ARG A 236 -9.72 12.04 9.39
N ALA A 237 -8.80 11.64 8.53
CA ALA A 237 -8.99 11.73 7.08
C ALA A 237 -10.02 10.72 6.56
N TYR A 238 -10.03 9.51 7.11
CA TYR A 238 -10.97 8.45 6.73
C TYR A 238 -12.41 8.78 7.12
N ILE A 239 -12.63 9.20 8.36
CA ILE A 239 -13.95 9.69 8.80
C ILE A 239 -14.39 10.91 7.96
N GLY A 240 -13.44 11.78 7.61
CA GLY A 240 -13.70 12.93 6.74
C GLY A 240 -14.26 12.59 5.36
N LEU A 241 -14.12 11.34 4.89
CA LEU A 241 -14.70 10.89 3.62
C LEU A 241 -16.25 10.93 3.60
N MET A 242 -16.90 10.92 4.74
CA MET A 242 -18.34 11.10 4.86
C MET A 242 -18.83 12.50 4.43
N HIS A 243 -17.96 13.51 4.48
CA HIS A 243 -18.29 14.91 4.28
C HIS A 243 -17.88 15.47 2.90
N GLY A 244 -17.54 14.63 1.97
CA GLY A 244 -17.12 15.00 0.62
C GLY A 244 -15.64 14.73 0.34
N LEU A 245 -15.32 14.49 -0.92
CA LEU A 245 -14.02 13.96 -1.35
C LEU A 245 -13.17 14.95 -2.12
N ASP A 246 -13.75 16.03 -2.60
CA ASP A 246 -13.04 17.00 -3.44
C ASP A 246 -12.20 17.98 -2.59
N ASP A 247 -11.71 17.48 -1.44
CA ASP A 247 -10.81 18.20 -0.58
C ASP A 247 -9.37 17.67 -0.73
N PRO A 248 -8.46 18.41 -1.38
CA PRO A 248 -7.08 17.97 -1.58
C PRO A 248 -6.35 17.72 -0.26
N ASN A 249 -6.72 18.39 0.83
CA ASN A 249 -6.09 18.16 2.12
C ASN A 249 -6.41 16.76 2.65
N ARG A 250 -7.66 16.29 2.50
CA ARG A 250 -8.02 14.92 2.89
C ARG A 250 -7.30 13.88 2.05
N ARG A 251 -7.22 14.09 0.73
CA ARG A 251 -6.48 13.21 -0.17
C ARG A 251 -5.00 13.13 0.21
N ARG A 252 -4.38 14.26 0.54
CA ARG A 252 -3.00 14.32 1.06
C ARG A 252 -2.87 13.61 2.40
N ASP A 253 -3.78 13.85 3.34
CA ASP A 253 -3.74 13.20 4.67
C ASP A 253 -3.83 11.67 4.55
N LEU A 254 -4.70 11.14 3.67
CA LEU A 254 -4.79 9.71 3.42
C LEU A 254 -3.49 9.15 2.80
N ALA A 255 -2.90 9.88 1.86
CA ALA A 255 -1.62 9.49 1.26
C ALA A 255 -0.46 9.55 2.28
N LEU A 256 -0.43 10.60 3.12
CA LEU A 256 0.55 10.73 4.21
C LEU A 256 0.37 9.63 5.26
N ALA A 257 -0.86 9.24 5.58
CA ALA A 257 -1.13 8.12 6.48
C ALA A 257 -0.55 6.80 5.93
N ALA A 258 -0.77 6.53 4.63
CA ALA A 258 -0.20 5.37 3.96
C ALA A 258 1.34 5.39 3.94
N PHE A 259 1.96 6.56 3.83
CA PHE A 259 3.40 6.74 3.95
C PHE A 259 3.91 6.46 5.37
N LEU A 260 3.27 7.07 6.38
CA LEU A 260 3.65 6.94 7.77
C LEU A 260 3.56 5.50 8.27
N GLN A 261 2.51 4.76 7.92
CA GLN A 261 2.34 3.37 8.38
C GLN A 261 3.52 2.47 7.97
N ASN A 262 4.19 2.75 6.84
CA ASN A 262 5.32 1.95 6.37
C ASN A 262 6.63 2.33 7.05
N ARG A 263 6.74 3.51 7.65
CA ARG A 263 7.95 3.95 8.34
C ARG A 263 8.31 3.10 9.55
N ALA A 264 7.31 2.50 10.19
CA ALA A 264 7.53 1.63 11.34
C ALA A 264 8.56 0.51 11.06
N GLU A 265 8.63 0.00 9.82
CA GLU A 265 9.62 -1.00 9.43
C GLU A 265 11.05 -0.42 9.48
N ASP A 266 11.22 0.81 9.03
CA ASP A 266 12.51 1.52 9.03
C ASP A 266 12.94 1.91 10.46
N ASP A 267 11.96 2.21 11.31
CA ASP A 267 12.14 2.62 12.70
C ASP A 267 12.41 1.41 13.65
N GLY A 268 12.57 0.22 13.12
CA GLY A 268 12.93 -0.97 13.89
C GLY A 268 11.74 -1.74 14.44
N LYS A 269 10.58 -1.63 13.80
CA LYS A 269 9.43 -2.50 14.08
C LYS A 269 9.81 -3.95 13.78
N GLY A 270 9.70 -4.80 14.80
CA GLY A 270 9.77 -6.25 14.63
C GLY A 270 8.64 -6.79 13.76
N ARG A 271 8.72 -8.05 13.37
CA ARG A 271 7.61 -8.71 12.67
C ARG A 271 6.40 -8.74 13.60
N PHE A 272 5.32 -8.13 13.15
CA PHE A 272 4.02 -8.24 13.82
C PHE A 272 3.34 -9.51 13.31
N ALA A 273 3.12 -10.45 14.21
CA ALA A 273 2.52 -11.74 13.87
C ALA A 273 0.98 -11.70 13.68
N GLY A 274 0.42 -10.50 13.54
CA GLY A 274 -1.02 -10.32 13.57
C GLY A 274 -1.54 -10.19 15.02
N GLY A 275 -2.82 -10.30 15.18
CA GLY A 275 -3.55 -10.22 16.45
C GLY A 275 -5.02 -10.13 16.14
N VAL A 276 -5.86 -10.13 17.16
CA VAL A 276 -7.32 -10.07 17.00
C VAL A 276 -7.76 -8.95 16.07
N PHE A 277 -7.14 -7.76 16.21
CA PHE A 277 -7.47 -6.58 15.44
C PHE A 277 -6.85 -6.53 14.02
N ALA A 278 -6.08 -7.54 13.63
CA ALA A 278 -5.53 -7.75 12.29
C ALA A 278 -5.94 -9.11 11.69
N GLY A 279 -6.85 -9.81 12.33
CA GLY A 279 -7.30 -11.17 11.96
C GLY A 279 -8.04 -11.23 10.61
N ASP A 280 -8.47 -10.07 10.10
CA ASP A 280 -9.09 -9.93 8.79
C ASP A 280 -8.15 -10.17 7.61
N TYR A 281 -6.84 -9.98 7.80
CA TYR A 281 -5.88 -9.88 6.69
C TYR A 281 -5.80 -11.15 5.83
N ALA A 282 -5.78 -12.33 6.42
CA ALA A 282 -5.69 -13.58 5.67
C ALA A 282 -6.94 -13.81 4.82
N ILE A 283 -8.13 -13.71 5.43
CA ILE A 283 -9.42 -13.94 4.76
C ILE A 283 -9.70 -12.83 3.73
N SER A 284 -9.44 -11.58 4.05
CA SER A 284 -9.63 -10.47 3.12
C SER A 284 -8.72 -10.59 1.90
N THR A 285 -7.47 -11.06 2.10
CA THR A 285 -6.53 -11.32 0.99
C THR A 285 -7.01 -12.49 0.13
N ALA A 286 -7.48 -13.58 0.72
CA ALA A 286 -8.02 -14.72 0.00
C ALA A 286 -9.22 -14.31 -0.86
N LEU A 287 -10.18 -13.57 -0.31
CA LEU A 287 -11.33 -13.02 -1.05
C LEU A 287 -10.89 -12.19 -2.25
N HIS A 288 -9.96 -11.26 -2.06
CA HIS A 288 -9.47 -10.40 -3.13
C HIS A 288 -8.72 -11.17 -4.22
N VAL A 289 -8.00 -12.25 -3.86
CA VAL A 289 -7.26 -13.08 -4.82
C VAL A 289 -8.21 -13.99 -5.62
N ILE A 290 -9.17 -14.63 -4.94
CA ILE A 290 -10.12 -15.58 -5.54
C ILE A 290 -11.13 -14.84 -6.43
N TYR A 291 -11.61 -13.68 -6.01
CA TYR A 291 -12.63 -12.89 -6.70
C TYR A 291 -12.04 -11.59 -7.26
N PRO A 292 -11.60 -11.55 -8.53
CA PRO A 292 -10.93 -10.37 -9.13
C PRO A 292 -11.78 -9.08 -9.17
N HIS A 293 -13.10 -9.19 -9.06
CA HIS A 293 -14.01 -8.04 -9.00
C HIS A 293 -14.02 -7.37 -7.62
N ILE A 294 -13.67 -8.11 -6.55
CA ILE A 294 -13.62 -7.59 -5.19
C ILE A 294 -12.32 -6.83 -4.97
N GLY A 295 -12.40 -5.56 -4.57
CA GLY A 295 -11.24 -4.79 -4.15
C GLY A 295 -10.73 -5.20 -2.76
N GLN A 296 -9.48 -4.91 -2.46
CA GLN A 296 -8.91 -5.26 -1.15
C GLN A 296 -9.59 -4.51 0.00
N GLY A 297 -10.04 -3.27 -0.22
CA GLY A 297 -10.77 -2.51 0.79
C GLY A 297 -12.14 -3.09 1.07
N GLU A 298 -12.87 -3.54 0.04
CA GLU A 298 -14.18 -4.17 0.14
C GLU A 298 -14.07 -5.52 0.87
N SER A 299 -13.06 -6.33 0.53
CA SER A 299 -12.82 -7.59 1.25
C SER A 299 -12.44 -7.35 2.71
N THR A 300 -11.64 -6.33 3.01
CA THR A 300 -11.30 -5.93 4.38
C THR A 300 -12.53 -5.50 5.17
N SER A 301 -13.37 -4.63 4.63
CA SER A 301 -14.51 -4.07 5.37
C SER A 301 -15.59 -5.08 5.74
N VAL A 302 -15.76 -6.15 4.94
CA VAL A 302 -16.74 -7.21 5.23
C VAL A 302 -16.24 -8.23 6.24
N VAL A 303 -14.91 -8.35 6.45
CA VAL A 303 -14.30 -9.36 7.33
C VAL A 303 -13.83 -8.78 8.66
N HIS A 304 -13.40 -7.53 8.70
CA HIS A 304 -12.70 -6.93 9.84
C HIS A 304 -13.52 -7.01 11.15
N ALA A 305 -14.72 -6.43 11.18
CA ALA A 305 -15.56 -6.47 12.39
C ALA A 305 -15.98 -7.91 12.79
N PRO A 306 -16.43 -8.78 11.85
CA PRO A 306 -16.70 -10.17 12.16
C PRO A 306 -15.50 -10.93 12.74
N ALA A 307 -14.29 -10.73 12.22
CA ALA A 307 -13.09 -11.41 12.73
C ALA A 307 -12.81 -11.06 14.19
N ILE A 308 -13.00 -9.79 14.57
CA ILE A 308 -12.86 -9.35 15.97
C ILE A 308 -13.92 -10.02 16.86
N ARG A 309 -15.19 -10.09 16.41
CA ARG A 309 -16.29 -10.64 17.19
C ARG A 309 -16.17 -12.13 17.49
N VAL A 310 -15.52 -12.90 16.60
CA VAL A 310 -15.38 -14.35 16.75
C VAL A 310 -14.05 -14.77 17.40
N ALA A 311 -13.22 -13.82 17.79
CA ALA A 311 -11.95 -14.13 18.43
C ALA A 311 -12.15 -14.75 19.82
N ASP A 312 -11.53 -15.91 20.06
CA ASP A 312 -11.65 -16.67 21.31
C ASP A 312 -10.92 -16.01 22.48
N ALA A 313 -9.75 -15.43 22.21
CA ALA A 313 -8.91 -14.80 23.22
C ALA A 313 -8.52 -13.37 22.78
N ILE A 314 -8.80 -12.41 23.63
CA ILE A 314 -8.52 -10.98 23.39
C ILE A 314 -7.58 -10.50 24.49
N PRO A 315 -6.31 -10.17 24.15
CA PRO A 315 -5.39 -9.59 25.12
C PRO A 315 -5.92 -8.22 25.63
N GLU A 316 -5.97 -8.07 26.95
CA GLU A 316 -6.55 -6.87 27.58
C GLU A 316 -5.84 -5.57 27.16
N ASP A 317 -4.50 -5.60 27.14
CA ASP A 317 -3.68 -4.47 26.73
C ASP A 317 -3.95 -4.03 25.29
N GLN A 318 -4.12 -4.98 24.37
CA GLN A 318 -4.49 -4.71 22.99
C GLN A 318 -5.90 -4.13 22.86
N ALA A 319 -6.88 -4.75 23.52
CA ALA A 319 -8.27 -4.28 23.53
C ALA A 319 -8.36 -2.85 24.08
N ARG A 320 -7.68 -2.59 25.19
CA ARG A 320 -7.62 -1.24 25.80
C ARG A 320 -7.01 -0.21 24.86
N GLN A 321 -5.87 -0.51 24.21
CA GLN A 321 -5.22 0.43 23.32
C GLN A 321 -6.08 0.77 22.09
N VAL A 322 -6.67 -0.25 21.44
CA VAL A 322 -7.50 -0.04 20.25
C VAL A 322 -8.80 0.69 20.61
N ALA A 323 -9.47 0.29 21.69
CA ALA A 323 -10.68 0.96 22.16
C ALA A 323 -10.41 2.41 22.58
N SER A 324 -9.28 2.67 23.28
CA SER A 324 -8.86 4.04 23.64
C SER A 324 -8.58 4.89 22.42
N ALA A 325 -7.93 4.34 21.39
CA ALA A 325 -7.65 5.05 20.13
C ALA A 325 -8.93 5.49 19.41
N LEU A 326 -10.03 4.73 19.56
CA LEU A 326 -11.35 5.05 19.02
C LEU A 326 -12.23 5.86 20.01
N GLY A 327 -11.75 6.16 21.20
CA GLY A 327 -12.51 6.88 22.23
C GLY A 327 -13.62 6.03 22.88
N LEU A 328 -13.49 4.71 22.90
CA LEU A 328 -14.49 3.76 23.39
C LEU A 328 -14.17 3.17 24.77
N TRP A 329 -12.92 3.26 25.22
CA TRP A 329 -12.50 2.68 26.47
C TRP A 329 -13.04 3.46 27.68
N SER A 330 -13.48 2.72 28.70
CA SER A 330 -13.77 3.24 30.03
C SER A 330 -13.12 2.37 31.11
N ASP A 331 -12.81 2.96 32.25
CA ASP A 331 -12.21 2.25 33.37
C ASP A 331 -13.12 1.09 33.85
N GLY A 332 -12.52 -0.08 34.03
CA GLY A 332 -13.24 -1.31 34.41
C GLY A 332 -13.91 -2.05 33.24
N MET A 333 -13.72 -1.62 31.99
CA MET A 333 -14.24 -2.32 30.81
C MET A 333 -13.47 -3.63 30.59
N GLU A 334 -14.19 -4.72 30.42
CA GLU A 334 -13.60 -6.00 30.08
C GLU A 334 -13.08 -6.03 28.64
N ALA A 335 -12.00 -6.81 28.39
CA ALA A 335 -11.38 -6.89 27.05
C ALA A 335 -12.37 -7.33 25.96
N LYS A 336 -13.28 -8.23 26.29
CA LYS A 336 -14.30 -8.72 25.35
C LYS A 336 -15.31 -7.63 25.00
N ASP A 337 -15.74 -6.84 25.95
CA ASP A 337 -16.69 -5.74 25.74
C ASP A 337 -16.04 -4.62 24.93
N ALA A 338 -14.76 -4.33 25.22
CA ALA A 338 -13.97 -3.38 24.43
C ALA A 338 -13.84 -3.81 22.96
N ALA A 339 -13.52 -5.10 22.71
CA ALA A 339 -13.42 -5.63 21.36
C ALA A 339 -14.78 -5.62 20.64
N GLN A 340 -15.87 -5.93 21.33
CA GLN A 340 -17.21 -5.83 20.75
C GLN A 340 -17.55 -4.39 20.37
N ALA A 341 -17.27 -3.42 21.26
CA ALA A 341 -17.47 -1.99 20.97
C ALA A 341 -16.64 -1.51 19.78
N VAL A 342 -15.38 -1.97 19.67
CA VAL A 342 -14.52 -1.70 18.51
C VAL A 342 -15.13 -2.28 17.23
N ALA A 343 -15.59 -3.53 17.25
CA ALA A 343 -16.19 -4.17 16.07
C ALA A 343 -17.47 -3.44 15.62
N ASP A 344 -18.32 -3.03 16.57
CA ASP A 344 -19.54 -2.29 16.29
C ASP A 344 -19.24 -0.90 15.70
N ARG A 345 -18.22 -0.21 16.22
CA ARG A 345 -17.78 1.10 15.71
C ARG A 345 -17.18 0.96 14.30
N LEU A 346 -16.40 -0.08 14.04
CA LEU A 346 -15.87 -0.35 12.69
C LEU A 346 -16.96 -0.57 11.67
N GLU A 347 -17.95 -1.41 11.99
CA GLU A 347 -19.07 -1.67 11.11
C GLU A 347 -19.88 -0.39 10.82
N ALA A 348 -20.09 0.45 11.84
CA ALA A 348 -20.73 1.76 11.68
C ALA A 348 -19.91 2.68 10.75
N ILE A 349 -18.60 2.82 10.98
CA ILE A 349 -17.71 3.63 10.14
C ILE A 349 -17.75 3.16 8.68
N TYR A 350 -17.61 1.86 8.43
CA TYR A 350 -17.64 1.32 7.07
C TYR A 350 -18.98 1.59 6.38
N THR A 351 -20.08 1.42 7.10
CA THR A 351 -21.43 1.74 6.59
C THR A 351 -21.57 3.22 6.26
N GLU A 352 -21.17 4.11 7.15
CA GLU A 352 -21.24 5.56 6.98
C GLU A 352 -20.42 6.05 5.78
N ILE A 353 -19.28 5.42 5.50
CA ILE A 353 -18.42 5.74 4.33
C ILE A 353 -18.96 5.11 3.04
N GLY A 354 -19.92 4.19 3.12
CA GLY A 354 -20.49 3.48 1.98
C GLY A 354 -19.65 2.28 1.54
N MET A 355 -18.88 1.68 2.46
CA MET A 355 -18.22 0.40 2.24
C MET A 355 -19.17 -0.76 2.56
N PRO A 356 -19.05 -1.91 1.85
CA PRO A 356 -19.81 -3.10 2.18
C PRO A 356 -19.43 -3.64 3.57
N THR A 357 -20.40 -4.20 4.30
CA THR A 357 -20.17 -4.81 5.63
C THR A 357 -20.64 -6.27 5.70
N ARG A 358 -21.07 -6.81 4.59
CA ARG A 358 -21.55 -8.19 4.48
C ARG A 358 -21.08 -8.85 3.19
N LEU A 359 -20.65 -10.11 3.25
CA LEU A 359 -20.21 -10.89 2.08
C LEU A 359 -21.25 -10.96 0.96
N ARG A 360 -22.55 -11.00 1.30
CA ARG A 360 -23.64 -10.98 0.30
C ARG A 360 -23.65 -9.72 -0.59
N GLN A 361 -23.08 -8.61 -0.12
CA GLN A 361 -22.95 -7.37 -0.89
C GLN A 361 -21.82 -7.45 -1.93
N LEU A 362 -20.94 -8.45 -1.80
CA LEU A 362 -19.84 -8.74 -2.70
C LEU A 362 -20.14 -9.91 -3.65
N GLU A 363 -21.39 -10.40 -3.65
CA GLU A 363 -21.84 -11.50 -4.51
C GLU A 363 -21.02 -12.80 -4.33
N VAL A 364 -20.42 -13.02 -3.15
CA VAL A 364 -19.70 -14.25 -2.84
C VAL A 364 -20.69 -15.40 -2.61
N PRO A 365 -20.63 -16.50 -3.39
CA PRO A 365 -21.53 -17.63 -3.22
C PRO A 365 -21.34 -18.32 -1.86
N LYS A 366 -22.43 -18.74 -1.22
CA LYS A 366 -22.36 -19.47 0.05
C LYS A 366 -21.52 -20.77 -0.06
N GLY A 367 -21.59 -21.44 -1.21
CA GLY A 367 -20.84 -22.69 -1.45
C GLY A 367 -19.32 -22.51 -1.43
N ASP A 368 -18.83 -21.29 -1.70
CA ASP A 368 -17.41 -21.01 -1.84
C ASP A 368 -16.77 -20.59 -0.50
N LEU A 369 -17.54 -20.39 0.56
CA LEU A 369 -17.01 -19.92 1.85
C LEU A 369 -15.92 -20.84 2.44
N HIS A 370 -16.02 -22.15 2.21
CA HIS A 370 -15.02 -23.11 2.63
C HIS A 370 -13.69 -22.89 1.92
N GLN A 371 -13.72 -22.61 0.61
CA GLN A 371 -12.52 -22.34 -0.20
C GLN A 371 -11.81 -21.04 0.23
N VAL A 372 -12.56 -20.06 0.70
CA VAL A 372 -12.00 -18.79 1.22
C VAL A 372 -11.35 -18.99 2.59
N ALA A 373 -11.82 -19.96 3.39
CA ALA A 373 -11.36 -20.21 4.75
C ALA A 373 -10.18 -21.19 4.85
N THR A 374 -9.87 -21.93 3.80
CA THR A 374 -8.75 -22.88 3.70
C THR A 374 -7.57 -22.27 2.97
#